data_52ee8203c831a84b4a2f91ea4dfec0db
#
_entry.id   52ee8203c831a84b4a2f91ea4dfec0db
#
_cell.length_a   1.000
_cell.length_b   1.000
_cell.length_c   1.000
_cell.angle_alpha   90.00
_cell.angle_beta   90.00
_cell.angle_gamma   90.00
#
_symmetry.space_group_name_H-M   'P 1'
#
loop_
_entity.id
_entity.type
_entity.pdbx_description
1 polymer ?
#
loop_
_entity_poly.entity_id
_entity_poly.type
_entity_poly.pdbx_seq_one_letter_code
_entity_poly.pdbx_strand_id
1 'polypeptide(L)' 'MKFTQYFLYMRQRPDRAKIKMEWIEDTVKNPDCETIQLDGRNRKWKKIEEQGKFLRVVLLPDGETVHNAFFDRTFKGETK' A
#
# COMPACT_ATOMS: atom_id res chain seq x y z
N MET A 1 -3.00 0.65 -13.55
CA MET A 1 -3.14 1.10 -12.16
C MET A 1 -3.14 2.62 -12.15
N LYS A 2 -4.04 3.22 -11.39
CA LYS A 2 -4.17 4.67 -11.34
C LYS A 2 -3.63 5.21 -10.02
N PHE A 3 -3.34 6.52 -9.98
CA PHE A 3 -2.78 7.16 -8.80
C PHE A 3 -3.47 8.49 -8.55
N THR A 4 -3.71 8.82 -7.28
CA THR A 4 -4.25 10.13 -6.93
C THR A 4 -3.13 11.16 -6.95
N GLN A 5 -3.51 12.45 -7.07
CA GLN A 5 -2.52 13.50 -6.98
C GLN A 5 -1.86 13.52 -5.61
N TYR A 6 -2.63 13.19 -4.57
CA TYR A 6 -2.09 13.08 -3.22
C TYR A 6 -0.96 12.05 -3.16
N PHE A 7 -1.18 10.88 -3.75
CA PHE A 7 -0.17 9.83 -3.77
C PHE A 7 1.09 10.30 -4.48
N LEU A 8 0.92 10.93 -5.64
CA LEU A 8 2.06 11.40 -6.42
C LEU A 8 2.84 12.47 -5.66
N TYR A 9 2.13 13.34 -4.96
CA TYR A 9 2.77 14.37 -4.15
C TYR A 9 3.54 13.72 -2.99
N MET A 10 2.93 12.76 -2.30
CA MET A 10 3.56 12.12 -1.15
C MET A 10 4.79 11.32 -1.54
N ARG A 11 4.85 10.80 -2.75
CA ARG A 11 6.02 10.05 -3.20
C ARG A 11 7.28 10.87 -3.26
N GLN A 12 7.15 12.19 -3.26
CA GLN A 12 8.32 13.07 -3.30
C GLN A 12 9.03 13.15 -1.94
N ARG A 13 8.38 12.68 -0.90
CA ARG A 13 8.99 12.67 0.43
C ARG A 13 10.09 11.59 0.47
N PRO A 14 11.23 11.88 1.14
CA PRO A 14 12.33 10.93 1.17
C PRO A 14 11.95 9.54 1.69
N ASP A 15 11.08 9.48 2.71
CA ASP A 15 10.70 8.20 3.28
C ASP A 15 9.77 7.42 2.36
N ARG A 16 9.07 8.09 1.44
CA ARG A 16 8.17 7.43 0.51
C ARG A 16 8.83 7.14 -0.83
N ALA A 17 9.82 7.96 -1.21
CA ALA A 17 10.51 7.77 -2.48
C ALA A 17 11.26 6.45 -2.54
N LYS A 18 11.56 5.85 -1.41
CA LYS A 18 12.27 4.58 -1.35
C LYS A 18 11.40 3.38 -1.71
N ILE A 19 10.09 3.57 -1.75
CA ILE A 19 9.17 2.49 -2.04
C ILE A 19 9.11 2.30 -3.56
N LYS A 20 9.52 1.12 -4.01
CA LYS A 20 9.54 0.84 -5.46
C LYS A 20 8.14 0.60 -5.99
N MET A 21 7.89 1.07 -7.20
CA MET A 21 6.57 0.88 -7.82
C MET A 21 6.24 -0.60 -7.99
N GLU A 22 7.24 -1.43 -8.26
CA GLU A 22 7.00 -2.86 -8.41
C GLU A 22 6.47 -3.48 -7.12
N TRP A 23 6.89 -2.95 -5.98
CA TRP A 23 6.40 -3.44 -4.70
C TRP A 23 4.93 -3.07 -4.51
N ILE A 24 4.56 -1.86 -4.96
CA ILE A 24 3.17 -1.39 -4.87
C ILE A 24 2.29 -2.23 -5.76
N GLU A 25 2.73 -2.48 -7.00
CA GLU A 25 1.96 -3.29 -7.93
C GLU A 25 1.77 -4.71 -7.39
N ASP A 26 2.84 -5.29 -6.84
CA ASP A 26 2.76 -6.64 -6.31
C ASP A 26 1.79 -6.71 -5.12
N THR A 27 1.82 -5.69 -4.27
CA THR A 27 0.92 -5.63 -3.12
C THR A 27 -0.54 -5.54 -3.58
N VAL A 28 -0.80 -4.79 -4.64
CA VAL A 28 -2.15 -4.64 -5.15
C VAL A 28 -2.64 -5.95 -5.78
N LYS A 29 -1.78 -6.63 -6.52
CA LYS A 29 -2.16 -7.85 -7.23
C LYS A 29 -2.14 -9.10 -6.35
N ASN A 30 -1.19 -9.18 -5.42
CA ASN A 30 -1.01 -10.38 -4.61
C ASN A 30 -0.80 -10.02 -3.14
N PRO A 31 -1.79 -9.42 -2.49
CA PRO A 31 -1.62 -9.02 -1.09
C PRO A 31 -1.59 -10.23 -0.17
N ASP A 32 -0.83 -10.11 0.92
CA ASP A 32 -0.83 -11.12 1.97
C ASP A 32 -2.05 -10.94 2.86
N CYS A 33 -2.57 -9.71 2.92
CA CYS A 33 -3.73 -9.39 3.73
C CYS A 33 -4.43 -8.18 3.14
N GLU A 34 -5.75 -8.13 3.26
CA GLU A 34 -6.49 -6.98 2.77
C GLU A 34 -7.76 -6.78 3.60
N THR A 35 -8.15 -5.52 3.75
CA THR A 35 -9.38 -5.16 4.45
C THR A 35 -10.02 -3.99 3.73
N ILE A 36 -11.30 -3.76 4.01
CA ILE A 36 -12.03 -2.63 3.44
C ILE A 36 -12.46 -1.74 4.59
N GLN A 37 -12.12 -0.44 4.49
CA GLN A 37 -12.49 0.52 5.51
C GLN A 37 -13.96 0.91 5.38
N LEU A 38 -14.49 1.54 6.42
CA LEU A 38 -15.90 1.94 6.41
C LEU A 38 -16.22 2.90 5.26
N ASP A 39 -15.24 3.72 4.86
CA ASP A 39 -15.46 4.66 3.75
C ASP A 39 -15.28 4.01 2.38
N GLY A 40 -15.04 2.70 2.35
CA GLY A 40 -14.91 1.97 1.11
C GLY A 40 -13.48 1.83 0.59
N ARG A 41 -12.52 2.48 1.22
CA ARG A 41 -11.14 2.34 0.79
C ARG A 41 -10.61 0.96 1.10
N ASN A 42 -9.80 0.42 0.19
CA ASN A 42 -9.18 -0.89 0.37
C ASN A 42 -7.78 -0.72 0.93
N ARG A 43 -7.46 -1.50 1.95
CA ARG A 43 -6.10 -1.53 2.49
C ARG A 43 -5.52 -2.90 2.20
N LYS A 44 -4.33 -2.92 1.62
CA LYS A 44 -3.65 -4.16 1.28
C LYS A 44 -2.25 -4.14 1.85
N TRP A 45 -1.81 -5.26 2.40
CA TRP A 45 -0.47 -5.40 2.97
C TRP A 45 0.23 -6.55 2.31
N LYS A 46 1.53 -6.38 2.09
CA LYS A 46 2.37 -7.47 1.62
C LYS A 46 3.75 -7.30 2.22
N LYS A 47 4.33 -8.41 2.68
CA LYS A 47 5.68 -8.35 3.22
C LYS A 47 6.67 -8.19 2.09
N ILE A 48 7.53 -7.19 2.21
CA ILE A 48 8.59 -6.96 1.25
C ILE A 48 9.83 -7.57 1.85
N GLU A 49 10.20 -8.75 1.35
CA GLU A 49 11.29 -9.53 1.93
C GLU A 49 12.60 -8.76 1.97
N GLU A 50 12.89 -7.98 0.95
CA GLU A 50 14.11 -7.20 0.88
C GLU A 50 14.23 -6.22 2.04
N GLN A 51 13.11 -5.75 2.55
CA GLN A 51 13.10 -4.76 3.63
C GLN A 51 12.73 -5.37 4.99
N GLY A 52 12.20 -6.59 5.00
CA GLY A 52 11.72 -7.20 6.23
C GLY A 52 10.57 -6.44 6.85
N LYS A 53 9.78 -5.74 6.03
CA LYS A 53 8.68 -4.92 6.49
C LYS A 53 7.44 -5.16 5.66
N PHE A 54 6.27 -4.84 6.22
CA PHE A 54 5.02 -4.93 5.48
C PHE A 54 4.73 -3.59 4.80
N LEU A 55 4.48 -3.64 3.51
CA LEU A 55 4.07 -2.46 2.75
C LEU A 55 2.55 -2.37 2.79
N ARG A 56 2.05 -1.22 3.19
CA ARG A 56 0.61 -0.97 3.20
C ARG A 56 0.26 -0.08 2.02
N VAL A 57 -0.68 -0.53 1.21
CA VAL A 57 -1.17 0.23 0.06
C VAL A 57 -2.64 0.51 0.29
N VAL A 58 -3.04 1.77 0.19
CA VAL A 58 -4.43 2.18 0.36
C VAL A 58 -4.98 2.55 -1.01
N LEU A 59 -6.07 1.89 -1.40
CA LEU A 59 -6.72 2.12 -2.68
C LEU A 59 -8.06 2.82 -2.44
N LEU A 60 -8.50 3.61 -3.42
CA LEU A 60 -9.82 4.21 -3.39
C LEU A 60 -10.86 3.11 -3.58
N PRO A 61 -12.15 3.42 -3.34
CA PRO A 61 -13.20 2.39 -3.44
C PRO A 61 -13.29 1.67 -4.78
N ASP A 62 -12.72 2.25 -5.85
CA ASP A 62 -12.71 1.57 -7.14
C ASP A 62 -11.79 0.34 -7.14
N GLY A 63 -10.98 0.19 -6.11
CA GLY A 63 -10.11 -0.97 -5.99
C GLY A 63 -8.88 -0.93 -6.88
N GLU A 64 -8.63 0.16 -7.59
CA GLU A 64 -7.49 0.23 -8.50
C GLU A 64 -6.71 1.54 -8.44
N THR A 65 -7.26 2.59 -7.84
CA THR A 65 -6.56 3.86 -7.74
C THR A 65 -5.78 3.92 -6.43
N VAL A 66 -4.46 3.97 -6.53
CA VAL A 66 -3.60 4.03 -5.35
C VAL A 66 -3.65 5.43 -4.76
N HIS A 67 -4.00 5.51 -3.48
CA HIS A 67 -4.10 6.79 -2.79
C HIS A 67 -2.94 7.02 -1.84
N ASN A 68 -2.39 5.93 -1.26
CA ASN A 68 -1.26 6.05 -0.34
C ASN A 68 -0.52 4.73 -0.27
N ALA A 69 0.76 4.80 0.08
CA ALA A 69 1.57 3.59 0.26
C ALA A 69 2.71 3.92 1.22
N PHE A 70 2.91 3.08 2.21
CA PHE A 70 3.98 3.28 3.19
C PHE A 70 4.23 1.97 3.93
N PHE A 71 5.41 1.87 4.56
CA PHE A 71 5.71 0.71 5.39
C PHE A 71 4.98 0.85 6.71
N ASP A 72 4.25 -0.19 7.10
CA ASP A 72 3.40 -0.18 8.29
C ASP A 72 4.07 -0.97 9.40
N ARG A 73 4.61 -0.25 10.37
CA ARG A 73 5.34 -0.88 11.47
C ARG A 73 4.43 -1.56 12.47
N THR A 74 3.16 -1.18 12.49
CA THR A 74 2.23 -1.73 13.47
C THR A 74 1.56 -3.00 13.00
N PHE A 75 1.61 -3.27 11.70
CA PHE A 75 1.00 -4.47 11.15
C PHE A 75 1.91 -5.67 11.37
N LYS A 76 1.36 -6.75 11.90
CA LYS A 76 2.14 -7.93 12.25
C LYS A 76 1.83 -9.15 11.40
N GLY A 77 1.09 -8.97 10.33
CA GLY A 77 0.81 -10.07 9.42
C GLY A 77 -0.31 -10.99 9.85
N GLU A 78 -1.02 -10.65 10.89
CA GLU A 78 -2.13 -11.47 11.37
C GLU A 78 -3.40 -11.11 10.63
N THR A 79 -4.14 -12.12 10.22
CA THR A 79 -5.37 -11.96 9.46
C THR A 79 -6.55 -12.46 10.27
N LYS A 80 -6.93 -11.72 11.25
CA LYS A 80 -8.05 -12.14 12.10
C LYS A 80 -9.33 -11.47 11.71
#